data_f4b5b7dcc09658dbfd792e643eeffba4
#
_entry.id   f4b5b7dcc09658dbfd792e643eeffba4
#
_cell.length_a   1.000
_cell.length_b   1.000
_cell.length_c   1.000
_cell.angle_alpha   90.00
_cell.angle_beta   90.00
_cell.angle_gamma   90.00
#
_symmetry.space_group_name_H-M   'P 1'
#
loop_
_entity.id
_entity.type
_entity.pdbx_description
1 polymer ?
#
loop_
_entity_poly.entity_id
_entity_poly.type
_entity_poly.pdbx_seq_one_letter_code
_entity_poly.pdbx_strand_id
1 'polypeptide(L)'
;MKLWDTYYTATSAEDAIELLAKHGAKARIMAGGTDLIVEIQNGARAPEALIDITRVGGLDTIRQGDDGLIHIGPMASHAQVAASTLVQERGLPLAQACWWVGAPALRNRGTVAGNIVTASPANDTITALRALDARLTLRSVRGSRTVPIAEFYE
;
A
#
# COMPACT_ATOMS: atom_id res chain seq x y z
N MET A 1 0.78 -27.61 2.49
CA MET A 1 0.57 -26.77 3.68
C MET A 1 -0.46 -25.72 3.35
N LYS A 2 -1.54 -25.58 4.12
CA LYS A 2 -2.54 -24.54 3.92
C LYS A 2 -1.97 -23.23 4.47
N LEU A 3 -1.86 -22.19 3.64
CA LEU A 3 -1.23 -20.93 4.01
C LEU A 3 -2.22 -19.90 4.60
N TRP A 4 -3.52 -20.07 4.34
CA TRP A 4 -4.65 -19.31 4.90
C TRP A 4 -5.92 -20.15 4.80
N ASP A 5 -6.96 -19.79 5.56
CA ASP A 5 -8.23 -20.52 5.57
C ASP A 5 -9.18 -20.05 4.50
N THR A 6 -9.32 -18.74 4.33
CA THR A 6 -10.26 -18.13 3.41
C THR A 6 -9.59 -17.04 2.57
N TYR A 7 -9.98 -16.95 1.31
CA TYR A 7 -9.54 -15.92 0.37
C TYR A 7 -10.76 -15.16 -0.12
N TYR A 8 -10.76 -13.86 0.07
CA TYR A 8 -11.79 -12.94 -0.39
C TYR A 8 -11.24 -12.07 -1.51
N THR A 9 -12.01 -11.90 -2.58
CA THR A 9 -11.75 -10.88 -3.60
C THR A 9 -12.71 -9.73 -3.35
N ALA A 10 -12.19 -8.63 -2.83
CA ALA A 10 -13.01 -7.45 -2.56
C ALA A 10 -13.49 -6.80 -3.84
N THR A 11 -14.73 -6.31 -3.83
CA THR A 11 -15.37 -5.65 -4.97
C THR A 11 -15.29 -4.13 -4.90
N SER A 12 -15.06 -3.59 -3.70
CA SER A 12 -14.88 -2.16 -3.43
C SER A 12 -13.95 -1.94 -2.23
N ALA A 13 -13.55 -0.70 -2.00
CA ALA A 13 -12.81 -0.33 -0.80
C ALA A 13 -13.64 -0.54 0.47
N GLU A 14 -14.94 -0.27 0.41
CA GLU A 14 -15.91 -0.47 1.49
C GLU A 14 -16.01 -1.95 1.85
N ASP A 15 -16.17 -2.83 0.85
CA ASP A 15 -16.20 -4.29 1.02
C ASP A 15 -14.91 -4.79 1.70
N ALA A 16 -13.74 -4.32 1.27
CA ALA A 16 -12.48 -4.67 1.90
C ALA A 16 -12.41 -4.24 3.38
N ILE A 17 -12.91 -3.05 3.69
CA ILE A 17 -12.96 -2.50 5.05
C ILE A 17 -13.92 -3.32 5.94
N GLU A 18 -15.09 -3.71 5.43
CA GLU A 18 -16.05 -4.55 6.15
C GLU A 18 -15.48 -5.94 6.43
N LEU A 19 -14.87 -6.57 5.42
CA LEU A 19 -14.18 -7.86 5.57
C LEU A 19 -13.07 -7.79 6.62
N LEU A 20 -12.26 -6.71 6.58
CA LEU A 20 -11.19 -6.50 7.55
C LEU A 20 -11.75 -6.32 8.97
N ALA A 21 -12.85 -5.57 9.13
CA ALA A 21 -13.52 -5.40 10.42
C ALA A 21 -14.11 -6.72 10.95
N LYS A 22 -14.69 -7.53 10.07
CA LYS A 22 -15.29 -8.84 10.40
C LYS A 22 -14.24 -9.83 10.92
N HIS A 23 -13.06 -9.87 10.31
CA HIS A 23 -12.01 -10.85 10.65
C HIS A 23 -10.95 -10.28 11.60
N GLY A 24 -10.90 -8.95 11.78
CA GLY A 24 -9.99 -8.28 12.70
C GLY A 24 -8.52 -8.64 12.48
N ALA A 25 -7.81 -8.90 13.57
CA ALA A 25 -6.37 -9.22 13.54
C ALA A 25 -6.00 -10.49 12.77
N LYS A 26 -6.98 -11.34 12.48
CA LYS A 26 -6.82 -12.60 11.73
C LYS A 26 -6.84 -12.40 10.21
N ALA A 27 -7.22 -11.21 9.73
CA ALA A 27 -7.20 -10.89 8.32
C ALA A 27 -5.96 -10.08 7.92
N ARG A 28 -5.61 -10.17 6.63
CA ARG A 28 -4.62 -9.31 5.98
C ARG A 28 -5.14 -8.86 4.62
N ILE A 29 -4.94 -7.57 4.34
CA ILE A 29 -5.16 -7.02 2.99
C ILE A 29 -3.99 -7.45 2.12
N MET A 30 -4.31 -7.97 0.93
CA MET A 30 -3.34 -8.28 -0.10
C MET A 30 -3.47 -7.30 -1.26
N ALA A 31 -2.44 -6.48 -1.43
CA ALA A 31 -2.22 -5.63 -2.59
C ALA A 31 -1.27 -6.33 -3.59
N GLY A 32 -0.05 -5.85 -3.77
CA GLY A 32 0.95 -6.51 -4.61
C GLY A 32 1.40 -7.90 -4.16
N GLY A 33 1.33 -8.16 -2.86
CA GLY A 33 1.66 -9.44 -2.24
C GLY A 33 3.17 -9.74 -2.13
N THR A 34 4.03 -8.82 -2.56
CA THR A 34 5.49 -9.06 -2.67
C THR A 34 6.17 -9.35 -1.33
N ASP A 35 5.70 -8.76 -0.25
CA ASP A 35 6.19 -9.02 1.11
C ASP A 35 5.27 -10.00 1.83
N LEU A 36 3.96 -9.76 1.82
CA LEU A 36 2.98 -10.54 2.58
C LEU A 36 3.03 -12.04 2.24
N ILE A 37 3.11 -12.40 0.96
CA ILE A 37 3.16 -13.82 0.56
C ILE A 37 4.46 -14.48 1.03
N VAL A 38 5.58 -13.77 0.96
CA VAL A 38 6.88 -14.26 1.45
C VAL A 38 6.84 -14.45 2.97
N GLU A 39 6.28 -13.48 3.71
CA GLU A 39 6.10 -13.59 5.18
C GLU A 39 5.24 -14.80 5.57
N ILE A 40 4.16 -15.06 4.83
CA ILE A 40 3.29 -16.22 5.06
C ILE A 40 4.03 -17.52 4.74
N GLN A 41 4.74 -17.60 3.61
CA GLN A 41 5.49 -18.78 3.22
C GLN A 41 6.60 -19.14 4.21
N ASN A 42 7.25 -18.12 4.79
CA ASN A 42 8.29 -18.28 5.79
C ASN A 42 7.76 -18.46 7.23
N GLY A 43 6.43 -18.49 7.41
CA GLY A 43 5.80 -18.67 8.71
C GLY A 43 5.87 -17.43 9.63
N ALA A 44 6.33 -16.28 9.13
CA ALA A 44 6.35 -15.03 9.89
C ALA A 44 4.94 -14.46 10.12
N ARG A 45 3.99 -14.83 9.26
CA ARG A 45 2.56 -14.50 9.41
C ARG A 45 1.71 -15.72 9.08
N ALA A 46 0.59 -15.86 9.79
CA ALA A 46 -0.39 -16.93 9.59
C ALA A 46 -1.82 -16.35 9.63
N PRO A 47 -2.25 -15.61 8.59
CA PRO A 47 -3.60 -15.06 8.55
C PRO A 47 -4.61 -16.19 8.31
N GLU A 48 -5.78 -16.11 8.96
CA GLU A 48 -6.93 -16.99 8.65
C GLU A 48 -7.63 -16.51 7.36
N ALA A 49 -7.63 -15.19 7.10
CA ALA A 49 -8.27 -14.60 5.94
C ALA A 49 -7.32 -13.69 5.15
N LEU A 50 -7.25 -13.88 3.83
CA LEU A 50 -6.67 -12.93 2.89
C LEU A 50 -7.78 -12.17 2.16
N ILE A 51 -7.63 -10.84 2.09
CA ILE A 51 -8.55 -9.95 1.41
C ILE A 51 -7.80 -9.30 0.24
N ASP A 52 -8.06 -9.79 -0.95
CA ASP A 52 -7.46 -9.30 -2.19
C ASP A 52 -8.17 -8.04 -2.69
N ILE A 53 -7.43 -6.94 -2.81
CA ILE A 53 -7.91 -5.66 -3.34
C ILE A 53 -7.39 -5.35 -4.74
N THR A 54 -6.70 -6.29 -5.39
CA THR A 54 -6.08 -6.05 -6.71
C THR A 54 -7.06 -5.77 -7.83
N ARG A 55 -8.33 -6.17 -7.64
CA ARG A 55 -9.40 -5.97 -8.63
C ARG A 55 -10.34 -4.81 -8.29
N VAL A 56 -10.10 -4.11 -7.19
CA VAL A 56 -10.89 -2.93 -6.83
C VAL A 56 -10.48 -1.76 -7.72
N GLY A 57 -11.41 -1.30 -8.56
CA GLY A 57 -11.16 -0.19 -9.49
C GLY A 57 -10.85 1.13 -8.78
N GLY A 58 -10.00 1.95 -9.40
CA GLY A 58 -9.70 3.31 -8.93
C GLY A 58 -8.74 3.41 -7.74
N LEU A 59 -8.24 2.28 -7.22
CA LEU A 59 -7.26 2.28 -6.12
C LEU A 59 -5.81 2.52 -6.57
N ASP A 60 -5.52 2.51 -7.85
CA ASP A 60 -4.19 2.70 -8.45
C ASP A 60 -3.97 4.12 -9.01
N THR A 61 -4.87 5.06 -8.70
CA THR A 61 -4.82 6.42 -9.24
C THR A 61 -3.64 7.23 -8.69
N ILE A 62 -3.04 8.04 -9.57
CA ILE A 62 -2.06 9.07 -9.23
C ILE A 62 -2.57 10.38 -9.85
N ARG A 63 -2.97 11.34 -9.03
CA ARG A 63 -3.56 12.58 -9.49
C ARG A 63 -3.20 13.75 -8.59
N GLN A 64 -3.28 14.95 -9.14
CA GLN A 64 -3.30 16.16 -8.33
C GLN A 64 -4.72 16.42 -7.82
N GLY A 65 -4.86 16.70 -6.54
CA GLY A 65 -6.11 17.15 -5.93
C GLY A 65 -6.31 18.65 -6.02
N ASP A 66 -7.51 19.10 -5.68
CA ASP A 66 -7.87 20.54 -5.60
C ASP A 66 -7.09 21.26 -4.48
N ASP A 67 -6.59 20.51 -3.50
CA ASP A 67 -5.68 20.96 -2.44
C ASP A 67 -4.24 21.20 -2.92
N GLY A 68 -3.97 20.94 -4.20
CA GLY A 68 -2.64 21.06 -4.80
C GLY A 68 -1.69 19.92 -4.48
N LEU A 69 -2.10 18.94 -3.68
CA LEU A 69 -1.28 17.77 -3.31
C LEU A 69 -1.37 16.68 -4.38
N ILE A 70 -0.36 15.80 -4.40
CA ILE A 70 -0.39 14.58 -5.19
C ILE A 70 -1.06 13.49 -4.36
N HIS A 71 -2.18 12.98 -4.83
CA HIS A 71 -2.89 11.86 -4.24
C HIS A 71 -2.47 10.57 -4.94
N ILE A 72 -1.98 9.61 -4.16
CA ILE A 72 -1.52 8.30 -4.63
C ILE A 72 -2.39 7.24 -3.99
N GLY A 73 -3.07 6.46 -4.80
CA GLY A 73 -3.95 5.38 -4.36
C GLY A 73 -3.17 4.18 -3.80
N PRO A 74 -3.78 3.37 -2.94
CA PRO A 74 -3.12 2.27 -2.23
C PRO A 74 -2.66 1.13 -3.16
N MET A 75 -3.18 1.06 -4.37
CA MET A 75 -2.77 0.08 -5.38
C MET A 75 -1.77 0.63 -6.39
N ALA A 76 -1.37 1.92 -6.29
CA ALA A 76 -0.34 2.48 -7.16
C ALA A 76 0.99 1.75 -6.95
N SER A 77 1.48 1.09 -7.99
CA SER A 77 2.72 0.35 -7.95
C SER A 77 3.94 1.27 -7.98
N HIS A 78 5.08 0.79 -7.52
CA HIS A 78 6.32 1.54 -7.61
C HIS A 78 6.64 1.93 -9.05
N ALA A 79 6.38 1.04 -10.02
CA ALA A 79 6.59 1.32 -11.44
C ALA A 79 5.70 2.47 -11.94
N GLN A 80 4.41 2.50 -11.58
CA GLN A 80 3.49 3.57 -11.94
C GLN A 80 3.92 4.91 -11.33
N VAL A 81 4.31 4.92 -10.04
CA VAL A 81 4.76 6.13 -9.36
C VAL A 81 6.05 6.65 -9.97
N ALA A 82 7.03 5.79 -10.26
CA ALA A 82 8.29 6.16 -10.89
C ALA A 82 8.10 6.72 -12.30
N ALA A 83 7.12 6.21 -13.06
CA ALA A 83 6.80 6.63 -14.44
C ALA A 83 5.86 7.85 -14.50
N SER A 84 5.26 8.25 -13.39
CA SER A 84 4.30 9.38 -13.36
C SER A 84 5.01 10.70 -13.57
N THR A 85 4.70 11.41 -14.67
CA THR A 85 5.22 12.76 -14.94
C THR A 85 4.91 13.72 -13.78
N LEU A 86 3.70 13.65 -13.23
CA LEU A 86 3.29 14.46 -12.08
C LEU A 86 4.21 14.24 -10.86
N VAL A 87 4.56 12.98 -10.56
CA VAL A 87 5.45 12.69 -9.43
C VAL A 87 6.89 13.05 -9.76
N GLN A 88 7.35 12.86 -11.00
CA GLN A 88 8.69 13.28 -11.43
C GLN A 88 8.90 14.79 -11.33
N GLU A 89 7.90 15.58 -11.68
CA GLU A 89 7.98 17.05 -11.65
C GLU A 89 7.83 17.64 -10.24
N ARG A 90 7.01 17.04 -9.37
CA ARG A 90 6.60 17.65 -8.10
C ARG A 90 6.90 16.82 -6.85
N GLY A 91 7.33 15.58 -7.00
CA GLY A 91 7.68 14.64 -5.94
C GLY A 91 8.90 13.79 -6.30
N LEU A 92 9.88 14.37 -6.98
CA LEU A 92 11.05 13.67 -7.53
C LEU A 92 11.72 12.70 -6.56
N PRO A 93 11.91 13.01 -5.25
CA PRO A 93 12.50 12.06 -4.31
C PRO A 93 11.73 10.73 -4.24
N LEU A 94 10.39 10.77 -4.32
CA LEU A 94 9.57 9.57 -4.33
C LEU A 94 9.69 8.80 -5.65
N ALA A 95 9.68 9.49 -6.79
CA ALA A 95 9.88 8.83 -8.09
C ALA A 95 11.22 8.09 -8.15
N GLN A 96 12.28 8.72 -7.67
CA GLN A 96 13.60 8.11 -7.60
C GLN A 96 13.63 6.92 -6.63
N ALA A 97 13.09 7.06 -5.42
CA ALA A 97 13.01 5.97 -4.47
C ALA A 97 12.26 4.76 -5.06
N CYS A 98 11.11 4.99 -5.70
CA CYS A 98 10.35 3.93 -6.37
C CYS A 98 11.14 3.25 -7.50
N TRP A 99 11.96 3.98 -8.23
CA TRP A 99 12.82 3.42 -9.29
C TRP A 99 13.86 2.45 -8.74
N TRP A 100 14.36 2.70 -7.53
CA TRP A 100 15.40 1.87 -6.89
C TRP A 100 14.83 0.65 -6.13
N VAL A 101 13.51 0.56 -5.91
CA VAL A 101 12.89 -0.59 -5.26
C VAL A 101 13.12 -1.86 -6.08
N GLY A 102 13.89 -2.80 -5.58
CA GLY A 102 14.04 -4.15 -6.09
C GLY A 102 14.23 -4.27 -7.61
N ALA A 103 13.77 -5.39 -8.17
CA ALA A 103 13.78 -5.66 -9.61
C ALA A 103 12.51 -5.14 -10.31
N PRO A 104 12.50 -4.96 -11.65
CA PRO A 104 11.32 -4.52 -12.40
C PRO A 104 10.06 -5.35 -12.10
N ALA A 105 10.18 -6.66 -11.98
CA ALA A 105 9.05 -7.54 -11.64
C ALA A 105 8.43 -7.20 -10.26
N LEU A 106 9.25 -6.84 -9.29
CA LEU A 106 8.79 -6.41 -7.95
C LEU A 106 8.13 -5.02 -8.03
N ARG A 107 8.73 -4.07 -8.75
CA ARG A 107 8.17 -2.72 -8.91
C ARG A 107 6.81 -2.71 -9.60
N ASN A 108 6.57 -3.63 -10.53
CA ASN A 108 5.28 -3.76 -11.22
C ASN A 108 4.18 -4.34 -10.32
N ARG A 109 4.52 -4.99 -9.22
CA ARG A 109 3.58 -5.62 -8.30
C ARG A 109 3.50 -4.92 -6.95
N GLY A 110 4.65 -4.59 -6.37
CA GLY A 110 4.73 -3.90 -5.09
C GLY A 110 4.12 -2.51 -5.17
N THR A 111 3.37 -2.11 -4.14
CA THR A 111 2.71 -0.81 -4.05
C THR A 111 3.39 0.08 -3.02
N VAL A 112 3.32 1.40 -3.21
CA VAL A 112 3.86 2.36 -2.24
C VAL A 112 3.17 2.19 -0.88
N ALA A 113 1.84 2.01 -0.86
CA ALA A 113 1.11 1.78 0.40
C ALA A 113 1.52 0.45 1.08
N GLY A 114 1.71 -0.62 0.30
CA GLY A 114 2.23 -1.89 0.84
C GLY A 114 3.59 -1.72 1.49
N ASN A 115 4.49 -0.98 0.85
CA ASN A 115 5.82 -0.67 1.37
C ASN A 115 5.74 0.11 2.71
N ILE A 116 4.83 1.10 2.81
CA ILE A 116 4.57 1.83 4.06
C ILE A 116 4.09 0.87 5.16
N VAL A 117 3.13 -0.01 4.85
CA VAL A 117 2.53 -0.94 5.84
C VAL A 117 3.52 -1.99 6.32
N THR A 118 4.43 -2.45 5.46
CA THR A 118 5.51 -3.38 5.84
C THR A 118 6.47 -2.76 6.87
N ALA A 119 6.65 -1.44 6.84
CA ALA A 119 7.43 -0.67 7.81
C ALA A 119 8.88 -1.16 8.01
N SER A 120 9.47 -1.78 6.98
CA SER A 120 10.86 -2.20 7.05
C SER A 120 11.81 -0.99 7.02
N PRO A 121 12.85 -0.96 7.87
CA PRO A 121 13.88 0.07 7.79
C PRO A 121 14.61 0.15 6.43
N ALA A 122 14.56 -0.93 5.65
CA ALA A 122 15.15 -1.01 4.31
C ALA A 122 14.22 -0.44 3.20
N ASN A 123 13.04 0.09 3.56
CA ASN A 123 12.10 0.62 2.59
C ASN A 123 12.46 2.04 2.16
N ASP A 124 13.02 2.19 0.97
CA ASP A 124 13.52 3.46 0.43
C ASP A 124 12.44 4.54 0.30
N THR A 125 11.19 4.15 0.01
CA THR A 125 10.09 5.10 -0.20
C THR A 125 9.66 5.82 1.08
N ILE A 126 9.84 5.23 2.27
CA ILE A 126 9.45 5.85 3.55
C ILE A 126 10.27 7.12 3.81
N THR A 127 11.58 7.07 3.57
CA THR A 127 12.46 8.24 3.74
C THR A 127 12.08 9.37 2.78
N ALA A 128 11.82 9.04 1.50
CA ALA A 128 11.38 10.01 0.51
C ALA A 128 10.02 10.64 0.89
N LEU A 129 9.05 9.84 1.33
CA LEU A 129 7.74 10.31 1.76
C LEU A 129 7.83 11.20 3.01
N ARG A 130 8.72 10.88 3.96
CA ARG A 130 8.97 11.74 5.13
C ARG A 130 9.57 13.09 4.73
N ALA A 131 10.52 13.10 3.80
CA ALA A 131 11.12 14.34 3.29
C ALA A 131 10.11 15.22 2.50
N LEU A 132 9.05 14.63 1.99
CA LEU A 132 7.95 15.31 1.28
C LEU A 132 6.76 15.65 2.19
N ASP A 133 6.87 15.49 3.51
CA ASP A 133 5.80 15.70 4.50
C ASP A 133 4.49 14.95 4.13
N ALA A 134 4.64 13.72 3.62
CA ALA A 134 3.50 12.92 3.19
C ALA A 134 2.52 12.65 4.33
N ARG A 135 1.25 12.57 3.96
CA ARG A 135 0.14 12.25 4.87
C ARG A 135 -0.54 10.97 4.43
N LEU A 136 -0.96 10.16 5.37
CA LEU A 136 -1.64 8.89 5.14
C LEU A 136 -3.11 9.02 5.52
N THR A 137 -4.00 8.72 4.59
CA THR A 137 -5.43 8.60 4.87
C THR A 137 -5.76 7.17 5.24
N LEU A 138 -6.12 6.95 6.50
CA LEU A 138 -6.51 5.65 7.04
C LEU A 138 -8.02 5.55 7.09
N ARG A 139 -8.57 4.44 6.57
CA ARG A 139 -10.02 4.19 6.51
C ARG A 139 -10.38 2.94 7.31
N SER A 140 -11.50 3.00 8.00
CA SER A 140 -12.07 1.87 8.75
C SER A 140 -13.60 2.00 8.76
N VAL A 141 -14.31 1.00 9.31
CA VAL A 141 -15.76 1.09 9.56
C VAL A 141 -16.17 2.24 10.49
N ARG A 142 -15.22 2.81 11.23
CA ARG A 142 -15.44 3.96 12.13
C ARG A 142 -15.26 5.31 11.43
N GLY A 143 -14.88 5.31 10.16
CA GLY A 143 -14.63 6.53 9.38
C GLY A 143 -13.18 6.61 8.86
N SER A 144 -12.78 7.83 8.52
CA SER A 144 -11.48 8.14 7.92
C SER A 144 -10.73 9.15 8.80
N ARG A 145 -9.42 9.00 8.87
CA ARG A 145 -8.52 9.98 9.48
C ARG A 145 -7.25 10.13 8.66
N THR A 146 -6.65 11.31 8.69
CA THR A 146 -5.37 11.58 8.06
C THR A 146 -4.30 11.78 9.13
N VAL A 147 -3.16 11.14 8.95
CA VAL A 147 -2.00 11.25 9.86
C VAL A 147 -0.74 11.59 9.08
N PRO A 148 0.15 12.44 9.60
CA PRO A 148 1.49 12.61 9.02
C PRO A 148 2.23 11.27 9.02
N ILE A 149 3.02 10.99 7.97
CA ILE A 149 3.80 9.74 7.92
C ILE A 149 4.82 9.67 9.08
N ALA A 150 5.27 10.81 9.58
CA ALA A 150 6.19 10.88 10.71
C ALA A 150 5.58 10.29 12.01
N GLU A 151 4.26 10.38 12.17
CA GLU A 151 3.50 9.91 13.34
C GLU A 151 2.90 8.50 13.15
N PHE A 152 3.07 7.91 11.96
CA PHE A 152 2.42 6.63 11.62
C PHE A 152 3.10 5.43 12.27
N TYR A 153 4.39 5.53 12.57
CA TYR A 153 5.23 4.44 13.09
C TYR A 153 5.51 4.55 14.60
N GLU A 154 4.82 5.41 15.30
CA GLU A 154 4.93 5.58 16.75
C GLU A 154 4.09 4.57 17.53
#